data_36d2a79c386ac3f202bf45727129e8c7
#
_entry.id   36d2a79c386ac3f202bf45727129e8c7
#
_cell.length_a   1.000
_cell.length_b   1.000
_cell.length_c   1.000
_cell.angle_alpha   90.00
_cell.angle_beta   90.00
_cell.angle_gamma   90.00
#
_symmetry.space_group_name_H-M   'P 1'
#
loop_
_entity.id
_entity.type
_entity.pdbx_description
1 polymer ?
#
loop_
_entity_poly.entity_id
_entity_poly.type
_entity_poly.pdbx_seq_one_letter_code
_entity_poly.pdbx_strand_id
1 'polypeptide(L)'
;MKESICIVQTGRLGDTIIALPIAKHYHDKGYSVDWIIHHGNKRVLEYVDYIDNIIVVPKEVDMMDSILAAYRLLDYSKYNKVIDLSIGFPGSKVWQYTNPSFLESFVHVKYYLAGVDVSEKWNLKFNRNEAREDALYEKLVDRDYILIHNSSDDGKELFDVDSEYQKIYFKRVEDYEIFDWYKIILNAKEVYCIDSSLCNFIDVVSDFSNVKKFFCGIRTDNTTKWLQPPLKNWIEYK
;
A
#
# COMPACT_ATOMS: atom_id res chain seq x y z
N MET A 1 0.03 31.78 5.65
CA MET A 1 0.63 30.51 6.14
C MET A 1 0.04 29.39 5.29
N LYS A 2 0.85 28.39 4.93
CA LYS A 2 0.38 27.19 4.22
C LYS A 2 -0.55 26.43 5.17
N GLU A 3 -1.74 26.01 4.70
CA GLU A 3 -2.63 25.17 5.50
C GLU A 3 -1.98 23.80 5.71
N SER A 4 -2.19 23.19 6.87
CA SER A 4 -1.57 21.92 7.26
C SER A 4 -2.61 20.84 7.52
N ILE A 5 -2.29 19.64 7.08
CA ILE A 5 -3.07 18.44 7.39
C ILE A 5 -2.20 17.38 8.06
N CYS A 6 -2.84 16.51 8.84
CA CYS A 6 -2.19 15.30 9.36
C CYS A 6 -2.95 14.06 8.89
N ILE A 7 -2.26 13.14 8.25
CA ILE A 7 -2.79 11.82 7.92
C ILE A 7 -2.40 10.85 9.04
N VAL A 8 -3.39 10.16 9.61
CA VAL A 8 -3.19 9.10 10.58
C VAL A 8 -3.42 7.76 9.88
N GLN A 9 -2.34 7.06 9.56
CA GLN A 9 -2.39 5.74 8.94
C GLN A 9 -1.24 4.89 9.49
N THR A 10 -1.52 4.13 10.53
CA THR A 10 -0.53 3.27 11.21
C THR A 10 -0.65 1.80 10.81
N GLY A 11 -1.56 1.48 9.89
CA GLY A 11 -1.85 0.13 9.45
C GLY A 11 -0.73 -0.56 8.69
N ARG A 12 -1.07 -1.68 8.06
CA ARG A 12 -0.13 -2.50 7.31
C ARG A 12 0.42 -1.78 6.07
N LEU A 13 1.47 -2.34 5.48
CA LEU A 13 2.14 -1.78 4.30
C LEU A 13 1.16 -1.50 3.14
N GLY A 14 0.25 -2.43 2.84
CA GLY A 14 -0.76 -2.23 1.80
C GLY A 14 -1.68 -1.03 2.08
N ASP A 15 -2.07 -0.83 3.33
CA ASP A 15 -2.85 0.33 3.77
C ASP A 15 -2.11 1.65 3.56
N THR A 16 -0.81 1.66 3.83
CA THR A 16 0.05 2.82 3.61
C THR A 16 0.13 3.16 2.13
N ILE A 17 0.41 2.17 1.27
CA ILE A 17 0.52 2.35 -0.19
C ILE A 17 -0.77 2.92 -0.78
N ILE A 18 -1.93 2.38 -0.41
CA ILE A 18 -3.24 2.86 -0.88
C ILE A 18 -3.49 4.32 -0.46
N ALA A 19 -2.95 4.74 0.67
CA ALA A 19 -3.17 6.09 1.19
C ALA A 19 -2.18 7.13 0.66
N LEU A 20 -1.05 6.74 0.05
CA LEU A 20 -0.08 7.68 -0.51
C LEU A 20 -0.68 8.65 -1.54
N PRO A 21 -1.55 8.22 -2.49
CA PRO A 21 -2.18 9.16 -3.42
C PRO A 21 -3.07 10.20 -2.73
N ILE A 22 -3.63 9.89 -1.55
CA ILE A 22 -4.39 10.86 -0.74
C ILE A 22 -3.46 11.98 -0.25
N ALA A 23 -2.27 11.63 0.25
CA ALA A 23 -1.26 12.62 0.65
C ALA A 23 -0.86 13.50 -0.52
N LYS A 24 -0.56 12.89 -1.67
CA LYS A 24 -0.22 13.60 -2.90
C LYS A 24 -1.31 14.60 -3.30
N HIS A 25 -2.57 14.18 -3.29
CA HIS A 25 -3.71 15.05 -3.64
C HIS A 25 -3.75 16.32 -2.78
N TYR A 26 -3.51 16.21 -1.47
CA TYR A 26 -3.48 17.38 -0.57
C TYR A 26 -2.23 18.23 -0.78
N HIS A 27 -1.08 17.60 -0.98
CA HIS A 27 0.15 18.32 -1.30
C HIS A 27 0.00 19.14 -2.60
N ASP A 28 -0.55 18.54 -3.66
CA ASP A 28 -0.79 19.20 -4.95
C ASP A 28 -1.78 20.37 -4.83
N LYS A 29 -2.68 20.34 -3.85
CA LYS A 29 -3.56 21.46 -3.48
C LYS A 29 -2.90 22.53 -2.63
N GLY A 30 -1.61 22.38 -2.31
CA GLY A 30 -0.83 23.37 -1.58
C GLY A 30 -0.85 23.19 -0.07
N TYR A 31 -1.36 22.10 0.48
CA TYR A 31 -1.28 21.81 1.91
C TYR A 31 0.12 21.34 2.30
N SER A 32 0.51 21.63 3.54
CA SER A 32 1.58 20.89 4.21
C SER A 32 1.02 19.58 4.74
N VAL A 33 1.70 18.47 4.45
CA VAL A 33 1.23 17.13 4.79
C VAL A 33 2.14 16.48 5.80
N ASP A 34 1.63 16.26 7.01
CA ASP A 34 2.27 15.45 8.03
C ASP A 34 1.63 14.06 8.06
N TRP A 35 2.40 13.05 8.43
CA TRP A 35 1.92 11.68 8.49
C TRP A 35 2.33 10.98 9.78
N ILE A 36 1.35 10.42 10.51
CA ILE A 36 1.63 9.55 11.65
C ILE A 36 1.59 8.10 11.18
N ILE A 37 2.72 7.39 11.37
CA ILE A 37 2.92 6.04 10.85
C ILE A 37 3.51 5.10 11.90
N HIS A 38 3.21 3.81 11.78
CA HIS A 38 3.91 2.75 12.50
C HIS A 38 5.36 2.62 12.03
N HIS A 39 6.31 2.43 12.95
CA HIS A 39 7.74 2.39 12.66
C HIS A 39 8.12 1.37 11.57
N GLY A 40 7.42 0.22 11.51
CA GLY A 40 7.67 -0.83 10.53
C GLY A 40 7.44 -0.43 9.08
N ASN A 41 6.67 0.64 8.82
CA ASN A 41 6.36 1.13 7.48
C ASN A 41 7.00 2.49 7.18
N LYS A 42 7.81 3.05 8.09
CA LYS A 42 8.40 4.39 7.92
C LYS A 42 9.17 4.52 6.60
N ARG A 43 10.00 3.51 6.26
CA ARG A 43 10.89 3.55 5.08
C ARG A 43 10.15 3.72 3.76
N VAL A 44 8.89 3.29 3.68
CA VAL A 44 8.04 3.49 2.48
C VAL A 44 7.77 4.97 2.21
N LEU A 45 7.65 5.78 3.27
CA LEU A 45 7.44 7.23 3.13
C LEU A 45 8.69 7.98 2.67
N GLU A 46 9.87 7.38 2.76
CA GLU A 46 11.14 7.96 2.28
C GLU A 46 11.24 7.96 0.74
N TYR A 47 10.37 7.21 0.05
CA TYR A 47 10.29 7.19 -1.41
C TYR A 47 9.37 8.27 -2.00
N VAL A 48 8.80 9.14 -1.17
CA VAL A 48 7.91 10.21 -1.63
C VAL A 48 8.36 11.56 -1.10
N ASP A 49 8.14 12.63 -1.85
CA ASP A 49 8.58 14.00 -1.54
C ASP A 49 7.42 14.96 -1.20
N TYR A 50 6.22 14.44 -1.13
CA TYR A 50 5.00 15.20 -0.81
C TYR A 50 4.50 15.01 0.63
N ILE A 51 5.36 14.50 1.51
CA ILE A 51 5.11 14.41 2.96
C ILE A 51 6.17 15.28 3.66
N ASP A 52 5.73 16.36 4.30
CA ASP A 52 6.63 17.33 4.92
C ASP A 52 7.24 16.80 6.24
N ASN A 53 6.43 16.11 7.07
CA ASN A 53 6.93 15.54 8.33
C ASN A 53 6.38 14.12 8.56
N ILE A 54 7.25 13.22 8.99
CA ILE A 54 6.91 11.84 9.36
C ILE A 54 6.98 11.71 10.88
N ILE A 55 5.84 11.46 11.51
CA ILE A 55 5.71 11.24 12.95
C ILE A 55 5.61 9.72 13.17
N VAL A 56 6.62 9.15 13.80
CA VAL A 56 6.71 7.69 13.96
C VAL A 56 6.18 7.27 15.31
N VAL A 57 5.25 6.32 15.32
CA VAL A 57 4.82 5.64 16.55
C VAL A 57 6.00 4.88 17.14
N PRO A 58 6.23 4.95 18.47
CA PRO A 58 7.38 4.29 19.12
C PRO A 58 7.48 2.80 18.75
N LYS A 59 8.72 2.32 18.62
CA LYS A 59 9.03 0.96 18.16
C LYS A 59 8.48 -0.14 19.08
N GLU A 60 8.32 0.17 20.35
CA GLU A 60 7.83 -0.74 21.40
C GLU A 60 6.32 -0.96 21.31
N VAL A 61 5.62 -0.15 20.52
CA VAL A 61 4.17 -0.25 20.34
C VAL A 61 3.87 -1.26 19.23
N ASP A 62 3.09 -2.28 19.56
CA ASP A 62 2.60 -3.24 18.55
C ASP A 62 1.72 -2.54 17.50
N MET A 63 1.68 -3.11 16.30
CA MET A 63 0.91 -2.54 15.20
C MET A 63 -0.59 -2.41 15.54
N MET A 64 -1.16 -3.35 16.29
CA MET A 64 -2.57 -3.31 16.66
C MET A 64 -2.88 -2.18 17.65
N ASP A 65 -1.92 -1.82 18.49
CA ASP A 65 -2.04 -0.73 19.47
C ASP A 65 -1.56 0.62 18.91
N SER A 66 -0.97 0.62 17.72
CA SER A 66 -0.33 1.81 17.12
C SER A 66 -1.29 2.97 16.92
N ILE A 67 -2.57 2.71 16.71
CA ILE A 67 -3.56 3.78 16.52
C ILE A 67 -3.80 4.57 17.81
N LEU A 68 -3.85 3.92 18.96
CA LEU A 68 -4.00 4.60 20.24
C LEU A 68 -2.77 5.44 20.58
N ALA A 69 -1.58 4.94 20.23
CA ALA A 69 -0.33 5.69 20.35
C ALA A 69 -0.31 6.90 19.40
N ALA A 70 -0.77 6.73 18.14
CA ALA A 70 -0.88 7.82 17.18
C ALA A 70 -1.76 8.96 17.68
N TYR A 71 -2.92 8.64 18.29
CA TYR A 71 -3.79 9.67 18.86
C TYR A 71 -3.16 10.45 20.03
N ARG A 72 -2.23 9.84 20.78
CA ARG A 72 -1.49 10.53 21.84
C ARG A 72 -0.40 11.45 21.28
N LEU A 73 0.15 11.13 20.10
CA LEU A 73 1.14 11.96 19.41
C LEU A 73 0.49 13.11 18.64
N LEU A 74 -0.80 13.02 18.36
CA LEU A 74 -1.52 13.97 17.52
C LEU A 74 -1.90 15.23 18.31
N ASP A 75 -1.28 16.35 17.93
CA ASP A 75 -1.67 17.68 18.39
C ASP A 75 -2.66 18.31 17.40
N TYR A 76 -3.94 18.18 17.69
CA TYR A 76 -5.01 18.69 16.84
C TYR A 76 -4.93 20.20 16.57
N SER A 77 -4.31 20.97 17.45
CA SER A 77 -4.21 22.43 17.31
C SER A 77 -3.29 22.88 16.18
N LYS A 78 -2.40 21.97 15.73
CA LYS A 78 -1.42 22.26 14.66
C LYS A 78 -1.99 22.10 13.25
N TYR A 79 -3.15 21.48 13.10
CA TYR A 79 -3.66 21.07 11.79
C TYR A 79 -5.01 21.69 11.49
N ASN A 80 -5.18 22.17 10.27
CA ASN A 80 -6.46 22.61 9.74
C ASN A 80 -7.40 21.41 9.53
N LYS A 81 -6.84 20.23 9.22
CA LYS A 81 -7.58 18.98 9.01
C LYS A 81 -6.76 17.79 9.49
N VAL A 82 -7.42 16.86 10.19
CA VAL A 82 -6.87 15.54 10.50
C VAL A 82 -7.66 14.50 9.72
N ILE A 83 -6.94 13.66 8.97
CA ILE A 83 -7.49 12.59 8.12
C ILE A 83 -7.12 11.26 8.76
N ASP A 84 -8.08 10.65 9.44
CA ASP A 84 -7.89 9.34 10.06
C ASP A 84 -8.32 8.23 9.10
N LEU A 85 -7.35 7.42 8.67
CA LEU A 85 -7.52 6.30 7.73
C LEU A 85 -7.34 4.93 8.39
N SER A 86 -7.31 4.86 9.72
CA SER A 86 -7.04 3.65 10.50
C SER A 86 -8.27 2.73 10.64
N ILE A 87 -8.97 2.51 9.54
CA ILE A 87 -10.15 1.64 9.49
C ILE A 87 -9.76 0.20 9.83
N GLY A 88 -10.59 -0.48 10.63
CA GLY A 88 -10.36 -1.88 11.00
C GLY A 88 -9.38 -2.08 12.15
N PHE A 89 -8.83 -1.01 12.73
CA PHE A 89 -7.96 -1.10 13.91
C PHE A 89 -8.75 -0.93 15.20
N PRO A 90 -8.55 -1.78 16.20
CA PRO A 90 -9.17 -1.62 17.52
C PRO A 90 -8.86 -0.24 18.10
N GLY A 91 -9.88 0.42 18.66
CA GLY A 91 -9.75 1.77 19.22
C GLY A 91 -9.74 2.92 18.22
N SER A 92 -9.83 2.63 16.92
CA SER A 92 -9.97 3.67 15.89
C SER A 92 -11.23 4.48 16.06
N LYS A 93 -11.14 5.81 15.90
CA LYS A 93 -12.29 6.73 15.89
C LYS A 93 -13.20 6.55 14.68
N VAL A 94 -12.69 5.89 13.63
CA VAL A 94 -13.42 5.60 12.39
C VAL A 94 -13.87 4.15 12.30
N TRP A 95 -13.93 3.45 13.44
CA TRP A 95 -14.34 2.05 13.53
C TRP A 95 -15.75 1.77 12.95
N GLN A 96 -16.70 2.71 13.11
CA GLN A 96 -18.04 2.58 12.54
C GLN A 96 -18.08 2.39 11.03
N TYR A 97 -17.03 2.79 10.32
CA TYR A 97 -16.91 2.63 8.87
C TYR A 97 -16.38 1.26 8.45
N THR A 98 -16.18 0.34 9.38
CA THR A 98 -15.86 -1.06 9.07
C THR A 98 -17.07 -1.85 8.56
N ASN A 99 -18.27 -1.28 8.58
CA ASN A 99 -19.48 -1.95 8.08
C ASN A 99 -19.47 -2.02 6.54
N PRO A 100 -19.47 -3.24 5.96
CA PRO A 100 -19.40 -3.44 4.50
C PRO A 100 -20.60 -2.86 3.73
N SER A 101 -21.73 -2.59 4.37
CA SER A 101 -22.90 -2.01 3.71
C SER A 101 -22.77 -0.52 3.38
N PHE A 102 -21.73 0.13 3.87
CA PHE A 102 -21.59 1.59 3.72
C PHE A 102 -20.99 1.98 2.36
N LEU A 103 -19.97 1.27 1.91
CA LEU A 103 -19.32 1.49 0.62
C LEU A 103 -18.83 0.16 0.02
N GLU A 104 -18.49 0.16 -1.27
CA GLU A 104 -18.15 -1.04 -2.03
C GLU A 104 -16.89 -1.77 -1.51
N SER A 105 -15.92 -1.04 -0.97
CA SER A 105 -14.72 -1.61 -0.38
C SER A 105 -14.09 -0.70 0.67
N PHE A 106 -13.20 -1.26 1.46
CA PHE A 106 -12.47 -0.51 2.48
C PHE A 106 -11.59 0.62 1.87
N VAL A 107 -11.15 0.46 0.63
CA VAL A 107 -10.43 1.52 -0.10
C VAL A 107 -11.35 2.71 -0.35
N HIS A 108 -12.59 2.46 -0.83
CA HIS A 108 -13.57 3.53 -1.01
C HIS A 108 -13.83 4.29 0.29
N VAL A 109 -13.88 3.59 1.42
CA VAL A 109 -14.05 4.24 2.74
C VAL A 109 -12.88 5.16 3.05
N LYS A 110 -11.63 4.75 2.80
CA LYS A 110 -10.45 5.61 3.05
C LYS A 110 -10.52 6.91 2.24
N TYR A 111 -10.83 6.79 0.96
CA TYR A 111 -10.94 7.95 0.07
C TYR A 111 -12.13 8.85 0.43
N TYR A 112 -13.26 8.26 0.82
CA TYR A 112 -14.42 8.99 1.33
C TYR A 112 -14.07 9.79 2.60
N LEU A 113 -13.46 9.16 3.60
CA LEU A 113 -13.01 9.83 4.83
C LEU A 113 -12.01 10.96 4.57
N ALA A 114 -11.17 10.78 3.58
CA ALA A 114 -10.24 11.81 3.14
C ALA A 114 -10.93 12.96 2.40
N GLY A 115 -12.12 12.76 1.82
CA GLY A 115 -12.75 13.70 0.90
C GLY A 115 -12.03 13.79 -0.44
N VAL A 116 -11.49 12.67 -0.90
CA VAL A 116 -10.73 12.52 -2.15
C VAL A 116 -11.49 11.53 -3.04
N ASP A 117 -11.57 11.81 -4.32
CA ASP A 117 -12.16 10.88 -5.29
C ASP A 117 -11.33 9.60 -5.37
N VAL A 118 -11.99 8.43 -5.36
CA VAL A 118 -11.31 7.14 -5.39
C VAL A 118 -10.48 6.93 -6.67
N SER A 119 -10.79 7.62 -7.75
CA SER A 119 -10.00 7.59 -8.98
C SER A 119 -8.58 8.12 -8.81
N GLU A 120 -8.31 8.94 -7.78
CA GLU A 120 -6.97 9.38 -7.43
C GLU A 120 -6.07 8.22 -6.94
N LYS A 121 -6.64 7.07 -6.56
CA LYS A 121 -5.90 5.88 -6.17
C LYS A 121 -4.83 5.49 -7.20
N TRP A 122 -5.12 5.66 -8.49
CA TRP A 122 -4.21 5.28 -9.58
C TRP A 122 -3.20 6.38 -9.95
N ASN A 123 -2.99 7.33 -9.06
CA ASN A 123 -2.12 8.51 -9.26
C ASN A 123 -0.89 8.50 -8.35
N LEU A 124 -0.47 7.33 -7.86
CA LEU A 124 0.74 7.22 -7.04
C LEU A 124 1.95 7.74 -7.82
N LYS A 125 2.69 8.66 -7.20
CA LYS A 125 4.02 9.08 -7.63
C LYS A 125 5.00 8.83 -6.49
N PHE A 126 6.19 8.37 -6.83
CA PHE A 126 7.27 8.13 -5.88
C PHE A 126 8.62 8.29 -6.56
N ASN A 127 9.65 8.51 -5.76
CA ASN A 127 11.02 8.67 -6.21
C ASN A 127 11.66 7.29 -6.38
N ARG A 128 12.01 6.94 -7.59
CA ARG A 128 12.67 5.67 -7.90
C ARG A 128 14.13 5.71 -7.49
N ASN A 129 14.63 4.59 -6.99
CA ASN A 129 16.05 4.37 -6.80
C ASN A 129 16.53 3.32 -7.81
N GLU A 130 16.85 3.79 -9.02
CA GLU A 130 17.20 2.92 -10.13
C GLU A 130 18.40 2.01 -9.80
N ALA A 131 19.39 2.49 -9.06
CA ALA A 131 20.54 1.69 -8.67
C ALA A 131 20.15 0.50 -7.77
N ARG A 132 19.19 0.70 -6.85
CA ARG A 132 18.66 -0.38 -6.00
C ARG A 132 17.78 -1.33 -6.80
N GLU A 133 16.96 -0.79 -7.69
CA GLU A 133 16.12 -1.59 -8.59
C GLU A 133 16.98 -2.48 -9.47
N ASP A 134 18.08 -1.94 -10.04
CA ASP A 134 19.04 -2.67 -10.87
C ASP A 134 19.74 -3.78 -10.09
N ALA A 135 20.25 -3.45 -8.90
CA ALA A 135 20.90 -4.44 -8.04
C ALA A 135 19.96 -5.58 -7.62
N LEU A 136 18.68 -5.27 -7.33
CA LEU A 136 17.70 -6.31 -7.01
C LEU A 136 17.34 -7.15 -8.24
N TYR A 137 17.22 -6.52 -9.41
CA TYR A 137 16.96 -7.19 -10.67
C TYR A 137 18.09 -8.17 -11.01
N GLU A 138 19.33 -7.73 -11.00
CA GLU A 138 20.52 -8.57 -11.28
C GLU A 138 20.66 -9.74 -10.28
N LYS A 139 20.22 -9.51 -9.03
CA LYS A 139 20.24 -10.55 -7.98
C LYS A 139 19.23 -11.67 -8.20
N LEU A 140 18.08 -11.37 -8.83
CA LEU A 140 16.94 -12.28 -8.87
C LEU A 140 16.62 -12.81 -10.28
N VAL A 141 17.01 -12.10 -11.33
CA VAL A 141 16.57 -12.37 -12.71
C VAL A 141 17.72 -12.90 -13.55
N ASP A 142 17.56 -14.12 -14.05
CA ASP A 142 18.55 -14.78 -14.92
C ASP A 142 18.09 -14.87 -16.39
N ARG A 143 16.76 -14.91 -16.60
CA ARG A 143 16.12 -15.09 -17.92
C ARG A 143 14.70 -14.55 -17.91
N ASP A 144 13.97 -14.71 -19.00
CA ASP A 144 12.52 -14.39 -19.04
C ASP A 144 11.77 -15.05 -17.86
N TYR A 145 10.93 -14.28 -17.17
CA TYR A 145 10.33 -14.69 -15.91
C TYR A 145 8.89 -14.23 -15.72
N ILE A 146 8.25 -14.87 -14.78
CA ILE A 146 6.98 -14.43 -14.17
C ILE A 146 7.22 -14.05 -12.71
N LEU A 147 6.48 -13.06 -12.23
CA LEU A 147 6.50 -12.65 -10.82
C LEU A 147 5.29 -13.23 -10.10
N ILE A 148 5.52 -13.87 -8.98
CA ILE A 148 4.48 -14.56 -8.20
C ILE A 148 4.49 -14.06 -6.76
N HIS A 149 3.32 -13.69 -6.26
CA HIS A 149 3.07 -13.51 -4.84
C HIS A 149 1.90 -14.41 -4.41
N ASN A 150 2.23 -15.56 -3.90
CA ASN A 150 1.28 -16.64 -3.57
C ASN A 150 1.25 -17.01 -2.09
N SER A 151 2.03 -16.35 -1.23
CA SER A 151 2.12 -16.73 0.18
C SER A 151 1.38 -15.76 1.10
N SER A 152 0.66 -16.33 2.06
CA SER A 152 0.07 -15.60 3.19
C SER A 152 1.13 -15.19 4.22
N ASP A 153 0.73 -14.38 5.21
CA ASP A 153 1.63 -13.87 6.25
C ASP A 153 2.24 -14.99 7.13
N ASP A 154 1.57 -16.15 7.22
CA ASP A 154 2.05 -17.37 7.89
C ASP A 154 2.96 -18.25 7.00
N GLY A 155 3.26 -17.79 5.79
CA GLY A 155 4.14 -18.49 4.84
C GLY A 155 3.47 -19.62 4.07
N LYS A 156 2.16 -19.82 4.20
CA LYS A 156 1.43 -20.84 3.45
C LYS A 156 1.28 -20.42 1.98
N GLU A 157 1.71 -21.27 1.08
CA GLU A 157 1.46 -21.12 -0.36
C GLU A 157 -0.01 -21.43 -0.68
N LEU A 158 -0.66 -20.53 -1.42
CA LEU A 158 -2.09 -20.60 -1.73
C LEU A 158 -2.37 -21.14 -3.13
N PHE A 159 -1.41 -21.01 -4.04
CA PHE A 159 -1.49 -21.51 -5.42
C PHE A 159 -0.08 -21.65 -6.00
N ASP A 160 0.04 -22.38 -7.10
CA ASP A 160 1.23 -22.40 -7.96
C ASP A 160 0.83 -22.07 -9.40
N VAL A 161 1.80 -21.70 -10.21
CA VAL A 161 1.63 -21.37 -11.63
C VAL A 161 2.51 -22.30 -12.44
N ASP A 162 1.94 -23.07 -13.34
CA ASP A 162 2.72 -23.85 -14.31
C ASP A 162 3.24 -22.91 -15.40
N SER A 163 4.58 -22.87 -15.59
CA SER A 163 5.22 -21.97 -16.53
C SER A 163 6.61 -22.46 -16.92
N GLU A 164 6.99 -22.28 -18.18
CA GLU A 164 8.35 -22.47 -18.68
C GLU A 164 9.30 -21.31 -18.31
N TYR A 165 8.76 -20.18 -17.94
CA TYR A 165 9.53 -19.02 -17.49
C TYR A 165 10.14 -19.25 -16.10
N GLN A 166 11.21 -18.51 -15.78
CA GLN A 166 11.73 -18.46 -14.43
C GLN A 166 10.61 -17.96 -13.48
N LYS A 167 10.42 -18.62 -12.35
CA LYS A 167 9.49 -18.17 -11.30
C LYS A 167 10.24 -17.31 -10.30
N ILE A 168 9.90 -16.04 -10.19
CA ILE A 168 10.40 -15.13 -9.15
C ILE A 168 9.30 -14.95 -8.14
N TYR A 169 9.56 -15.32 -6.90
CA TYR A 169 8.59 -15.17 -5.81
C TYR A 169 8.84 -13.88 -5.06
N PHE A 170 7.80 -13.04 -4.97
CA PHE A 170 7.85 -11.85 -4.13
C PHE A 170 7.95 -12.25 -2.66
N LYS A 171 9.00 -11.83 -2.02
CA LYS A 171 9.26 -12.01 -0.60
C LYS A 171 10.09 -10.85 -0.07
N ARG A 172 10.11 -10.71 1.25
CA ARG A 172 11.01 -9.73 1.86
C ARG A 172 12.46 -10.08 1.52
N VAL A 173 13.15 -9.14 0.90
CA VAL A 173 14.59 -9.20 0.66
C VAL A 173 15.24 -8.18 1.58
N GLU A 174 16.24 -8.61 2.35
CA GLU A 174 16.96 -7.73 3.28
C GLU A 174 17.48 -6.49 2.54
N ASP A 175 17.32 -5.34 3.18
CA ASP A 175 17.68 -4.01 2.68
C ASP A 175 16.86 -3.48 1.50
N TYR A 176 15.92 -4.24 0.94
CA TYR A 176 15.05 -3.76 -0.14
C TYR A 176 13.63 -3.53 0.35
N GLU A 177 13.03 -2.44 -0.17
CA GLU A 177 11.64 -2.09 0.05
C GLU A 177 10.78 -2.47 -1.17
N ILE A 178 9.47 -2.39 -1.02
CA ILE A 178 8.54 -2.76 -2.10
C ILE A 178 8.74 -1.94 -3.38
N PHE A 179 9.15 -0.68 -3.27
CA PHE A 179 9.41 0.20 -4.41
C PHE A 179 10.62 -0.24 -5.24
N ASP A 180 11.60 -0.91 -4.63
CA ASP A 180 12.78 -1.43 -5.31
C ASP A 180 12.44 -2.60 -6.27
N TRP A 181 11.24 -3.17 -6.15
CA TRP A 181 10.73 -4.20 -7.07
C TRP A 181 10.20 -3.65 -8.39
N TYR A 182 10.20 -2.33 -8.56
CA TYR A 182 9.63 -1.67 -9.75
C TYR A 182 10.12 -2.26 -11.06
N LYS A 183 11.45 -2.37 -11.25
CA LYS A 183 12.06 -2.92 -12.47
C LYS A 183 11.66 -4.38 -12.70
N ILE A 184 11.58 -5.19 -11.64
CA ILE A 184 11.15 -6.59 -11.71
C ILE A 184 9.67 -6.68 -12.13
N ILE A 185 8.81 -5.82 -11.60
CA ILE A 185 7.39 -5.79 -11.97
C ILE A 185 7.24 -5.38 -13.44
N LEU A 186 7.92 -4.31 -13.85
CA LEU A 186 7.79 -3.73 -15.18
C LEU A 186 8.22 -4.69 -16.29
N ASN A 187 9.24 -5.51 -16.06
CA ASN A 187 9.82 -6.43 -17.05
C ASN A 187 9.31 -7.87 -16.96
N ALA A 188 8.42 -8.16 -16.00
CA ALA A 188 7.82 -9.49 -15.91
C ALA A 188 6.92 -9.78 -17.13
N LYS A 189 6.98 -11.01 -17.66
CA LYS A 189 6.05 -11.46 -18.70
C LYS A 189 4.62 -11.48 -18.19
N GLU A 190 4.44 -11.92 -16.95
CA GLU A 190 3.18 -12.00 -16.26
C GLU A 190 3.40 -11.81 -14.75
N VAL A 191 2.40 -11.27 -14.07
CA VAL A 191 2.40 -11.10 -12.63
C VAL A 191 1.18 -11.78 -12.03
N TYR A 192 1.40 -12.61 -11.02
CA TYR A 192 0.36 -13.35 -10.29
C TYR A 192 0.36 -12.92 -8.83
N CYS A 193 -0.73 -12.34 -8.37
CA CYS A 193 -0.82 -11.83 -7.00
C CYS A 193 -2.10 -12.25 -6.29
N ILE A 194 -1.96 -12.58 -5.03
CA ILE A 194 -3.06 -12.54 -4.06
C ILE A 194 -3.34 -11.10 -3.63
N ASP A 195 -4.43 -10.85 -2.92
CA ASP A 195 -4.67 -9.59 -2.21
C ASP A 195 -3.56 -9.32 -1.19
N SER A 196 -2.73 -8.32 -1.48
CA SER A 196 -1.49 -8.06 -0.74
C SER A 196 -0.97 -6.65 -0.97
N SER A 197 0.08 -6.27 -0.22
CA SER A 197 0.80 -5.00 -0.45
C SER A 197 1.39 -4.90 -1.86
N LEU A 198 1.90 -6.01 -2.42
CA LEU A 198 2.41 -6.04 -3.79
C LEU A 198 1.29 -5.79 -4.81
N CYS A 199 0.14 -6.48 -4.65
CA CYS A 199 -1.03 -6.24 -5.50
C CYS A 199 -1.45 -4.77 -5.48
N ASN A 200 -1.52 -4.18 -4.28
CA ASN A 200 -1.85 -2.76 -4.13
C ASN A 200 -0.82 -1.84 -4.80
N PHE A 201 0.47 -2.13 -4.65
CA PHE A 201 1.53 -1.34 -5.29
C PHE A 201 1.44 -1.40 -6.82
N ILE A 202 1.27 -2.59 -7.38
CA ILE A 202 1.13 -2.78 -8.83
C ILE A 202 -0.12 -2.08 -9.37
N ASP A 203 -1.21 -2.08 -8.60
CA ASP A 203 -2.47 -1.49 -9.04
C ASP A 203 -2.44 0.03 -9.04
N VAL A 204 -1.77 0.66 -8.06
CA VAL A 204 -1.77 2.13 -7.91
C VAL A 204 -0.75 2.84 -8.80
N VAL A 205 0.22 2.11 -9.38
CA VAL A 205 1.25 2.68 -10.26
C VAL A 205 0.80 2.60 -11.72
N SER A 206 0.60 3.75 -12.35
CA SER A 206 0.13 3.86 -13.74
C SER A 206 1.03 3.17 -14.77
N ASP A 207 2.34 3.14 -14.50
CA ASP A 207 3.36 2.60 -15.41
C ASP A 207 3.20 1.09 -15.63
N PHE A 208 2.56 0.39 -14.68
CA PHE A 208 2.27 -1.03 -14.80
C PHE A 208 0.97 -1.34 -15.54
N SER A 209 0.35 -0.36 -16.20
CA SER A 209 -0.90 -0.56 -16.95
C SER A 209 -0.82 -1.62 -18.04
N ASN A 210 0.35 -1.77 -18.67
CA ASN A 210 0.61 -2.73 -19.76
C ASN A 210 1.14 -4.08 -19.27
N VAL A 211 1.45 -4.22 -18.00
CA VAL A 211 1.87 -5.50 -17.42
C VAL A 211 0.67 -6.45 -17.36
N LYS A 212 0.83 -7.67 -17.84
CA LYS A 212 -0.21 -8.70 -17.77
C LYS A 212 -0.33 -9.20 -16.32
N LYS A 213 -1.46 -8.91 -15.68
CA LYS A 213 -1.68 -9.09 -14.24
C LYS A 213 -2.80 -10.07 -13.97
N PHE A 214 -2.53 -11.04 -13.10
CA PHE A 214 -3.51 -12.02 -12.66
C PHE A 214 -3.78 -11.88 -11.17
N PHE A 215 -5.05 -11.76 -10.81
CA PHE A 215 -5.50 -11.77 -9.42
C PHE A 215 -5.90 -13.18 -9.02
N CYS A 216 -5.19 -13.74 -8.07
CA CYS A 216 -5.30 -15.13 -7.66
C CYS A 216 -6.12 -15.33 -6.38
N GLY A 217 -6.95 -14.35 -6.03
CA GLY A 217 -7.88 -14.45 -4.91
C GLY A 217 -7.41 -13.78 -3.62
N ILE A 218 -8.20 -13.94 -2.59
CA ILE A 218 -8.06 -13.28 -1.29
C ILE A 218 -7.38 -14.26 -0.32
N ARG A 219 -6.45 -13.77 0.47
CA ARG A 219 -5.69 -14.56 1.46
C ARG A 219 -6.53 -15.22 2.56
N THR A 220 -7.73 -14.71 2.80
CA THR A 220 -8.64 -15.18 3.82
C THR A 220 -9.93 -15.69 3.18
N ASP A 221 -10.66 -16.53 3.89
CA ASP A 221 -11.92 -17.09 3.47
C ASP A 221 -12.94 -16.03 2.98
N ASN A 222 -13.98 -16.48 2.32
CA ASN A 222 -14.97 -15.68 1.57
C ASN A 222 -15.65 -14.52 2.31
N THR A 223 -15.31 -14.25 3.58
CA THR A 223 -15.87 -13.15 4.37
C THR A 223 -15.32 -11.78 4.00
N THR A 224 -14.29 -11.69 3.15
CA THR A 224 -13.50 -10.50 2.95
C THR A 224 -13.55 -9.88 1.56
N LYS A 225 -14.57 -10.16 0.75
CA LYS A 225 -14.80 -9.42 -0.52
C LYS A 225 -14.80 -7.90 -0.33
N TRP A 226 -15.24 -7.45 0.83
CA TRP A 226 -15.21 -6.03 1.19
C TRP A 226 -13.79 -5.46 1.30
N LEU A 227 -12.80 -6.29 1.65
CA LEU A 227 -11.40 -5.88 1.73
C LEU A 227 -10.75 -5.77 0.35
N GLN A 228 -11.33 -6.43 -0.66
CA GLN A 228 -10.79 -6.39 -2.00
C GLN A 228 -10.76 -4.96 -2.53
N PRO A 229 -9.57 -4.44 -2.90
CA PRO A 229 -9.47 -3.12 -3.50
C PRO A 229 -10.12 -3.10 -4.88
N PRO A 230 -10.62 -1.96 -5.36
CA PRO A 230 -10.97 -1.81 -6.76
C PRO A 230 -9.70 -1.96 -7.60
N LEU A 231 -9.60 -3.05 -8.35
CA LEU A 231 -8.45 -3.39 -9.19
C LEU A 231 -8.68 -2.93 -10.63
N LYS A 232 -7.62 -2.41 -11.27
CA LYS A 232 -7.67 -1.94 -12.64
C LYS A 232 -6.86 -2.83 -13.58
N ASN A 233 -7.53 -3.38 -14.60
CA ASN A 233 -6.89 -4.21 -15.62
C ASN A 233 -6.26 -5.51 -15.07
N TRP A 234 -6.88 -6.14 -14.08
CA TRP A 234 -6.50 -7.45 -13.59
C TRP A 234 -7.40 -8.54 -14.17
N ILE A 235 -6.82 -9.70 -14.45
CA ILE A 235 -7.50 -10.91 -14.91
C ILE A 235 -7.67 -11.82 -13.71
N GLU A 236 -8.88 -12.30 -13.46
CA GLU A 236 -9.10 -13.30 -12.42
C GLU A 236 -8.43 -14.62 -12.82
N TYR A 237 -7.54 -15.13 -11.97
CA TYR A 237 -6.89 -16.43 -12.13
C TYR A 237 -7.69 -17.47 -11.37
N LYS A 238 -8.08 -18.55 -12.07
CA LYS A 238 -8.92 -19.64 -11.54
C LYS A 238 -8.13 -20.92 -11.39
#